data_695d42862633d4c586cb04d2641fa6f0
#
_entry.id   695d42862633d4c586cb04d2641fa6f0
#
_cell.length_a   1.000
_cell.length_b   1.000
_cell.length_c   1.000
_cell.angle_alpha   90.00
_cell.angle_beta   90.00
_cell.angle_gamma   90.00
#
_symmetry.space_group_name_H-M   'P 1'
#
loop_
_entity.id
_entity.type
_entity.pdbx_description
1 polymer ?
#
loop_
_entity_poly.entity_id
_entity_poly.type
_entity_poly.pdbx_seq_one_letter_code
_entity_poly.pdbx_strand_id
1 'polypeptide(L)'
;MIGSFYLWKNKILWSGVNLIKMRKKKKILTELPKGNAKGFLGFPLNLDLDNLDAHIAILGVPYGLPYYPNELSNDQSTAPDILRSSAQDAAWDEPRTLNHFDWDLGGSLLDNRDIKIIDCGNVTADFRDPREHYRRAEEVARKVFNTNATLISVGGDHGIPIPIMRALPENKSIILIQVDAHMDWRD
;
A
#
# COMPACT_ATOMS: atom_id res chain seq x y z
N MET A 1 25.81 -14.84 39.23
CA MET A 1 26.62 -13.94 38.38
C MET A 1 25.88 -13.84 37.04
N ILE A 2 25.23 -12.70 36.85
CA ILE A 2 24.42 -12.43 35.65
C ILE A 2 25.29 -11.59 34.74
N GLY A 3 25.73 -12.16 33.61
CA GLY A 3 26.52 -11.47 32.62
C GLY A 3 25.65 -10.63 31.69
N SER A 4 25.85 -9.33 31.69
CA SER A 4 25.20 -8.39 30.78
C SER A 4 25.90 -8.43 29.42
N PHE A 5 25.12 -8.69 28.35
CA PHE A 5 25.61 -8.61 26.98
C PHE A 5 25.38 -7.22 26.42
N TYR A 6 26.43 -6.52 26.07
CA TYR A 6 26.39 -5.29 25.27
C TYR A 6 26.66 -5.62 23.81
N LEU A 7 25.71 -5.35 22.91
CA LEU A 7 25.90 -5.40 21.48
C LEU A 7 26.44 -4.06 20.99
N TRP A 8 27.71 -4.02 20.61
CA TRP A 8 28.28 -2.88 19.92
C TRP A 8 28.77 -3.28 18.53
N LYS A 9 28.24 -2.63 17.51
CA LYS A 9 28.70 -2.61 16.11
C LYS A 9 29.47 -3.84 15.56
N ASN A 10 28.71 -4.73 14.91
CA ASN A 10 29.15 -5.51 13.72
C ASN A 10 30.50 -6.26 13.72
N LYS A 11 31.07 -6.69 14.84
CA LYS A 11 32.16 -7.68 14.83
C LYS A 11 32.14 -8.50 16.12
N ILE A 12 31.63 -9.72 16.02
CA ILE A 12 31.98 -10.78 16.97
C ILE A 12 33.08 -11.60 16.30
N LEU A 13 34.31 -11.42 16.79
CA LEU A 13 35.42 -12.31 16.48
C LEU A 13 35.36 -13.50 17.42
N TRP A 14 34.77 -14.60 16.94
CA TRP A 14 35.01 -15.94 17.51
C TRP A 14 35.66 -16.78 16.44
N SER A 15 36.89 -17.16 16.68
CA SER A 15 37.61 -18.17 15.87
C SER A 15 36.97 -19.53 16.12
N GLY A 16 36.36 -20.12 15.10
CA GLY A 16 35.99 -21.55 15.10
C GLY A 16 34.53 -21.90 14.97
N VAL A 17 33.60 -20.98 14.70
CA VAL A 17 32.20 -21.32 14.43
C VAL A 17 31.83 -20.87 13.01
N ASN A 18 31.44 -21.83 12.17
CA ASN A 18 30.83 -21.55 10.88
C ASN A 18 29.62 -20.62 11.09
N LEU A 19 29.74 -19.35 10.68
CA LEU A 19 28.64 -18.40 10.65
C LEU A 19 27.58 -18.93 9.70
N ILE A 20 26.53 -19.56 10.24
CA ILE A 20 25.29 -19.78 9.52
C ILE A 20 24.82 -18.38 9.14
N LYS A 21 24.93 -18.03 7.84
CA LYS A 21 24.36 -16.81 7.29
C LYS A 21 22.86 -16.85 7.60
N MET A 22 22.44 -16.19 8.67
CA MET A 22 21.01 -16.01 8.94
C MET A 22 20.45 -15.27 7.72
N ARG A 23 19.68 -15.97 6.91
CA ARG A 23 18.86 -15.35 5.86
C ARG A 23 18.04 -14.27 6.56
N LYS A 24 18.28 -12.99 6.24
CA LYS A 24 17.37 -11.92 6.67
C LYS A 24 16.00 -12.35 6.23
N LYS A 25 15.09 -12.59 7.17
CA LYS A 25 13.68 -12.86 6.84
C LYS A 25 13.21 -11.69 5.98
N LYS A 26 12.71 -11.99 4.76
CA LYS A 26 12.13 -10.98 3.88
C LYS A 26 11.02 -10.30 4.69
N LYS A 27 11.10 -8.99 4.86
CA LYS A 27 10.11 -8.25 5.64
C LYS A 27 8.82 -8.22 4.82
N ILE A 28 7.75 -8.74 5.36
CA ILE A 28 6.43 -8.67 4.75
C ILE A 28 5.93 -7.23 4.97
N LEU A 29 5.74 -6.50 3.88
CA LEU A 29 5.31 -5.10 3.90
C LEU A 29 3.85 -4.93 3.48
N THR A 30 3.34 -5.91 2.73
CA THR A 30 1.93 -5.94 2.30
C THR A 30 1.29 -7.25 2.70
N GLU A 31 -0.02 -7.21 2.91
CA GLU A 31 -0.85 -8.36 3.30
C GLU A 31 -2.08 -8.46 2.42
N LEU A 32 -2.70 -9.64 2.40
CA LEU A 32 -3.96 -9.85 1.70
C LEU A 32 -5.06 -8.97 2.32
N PRO A 33 -6.01 -8.49 1.50
CA PRO A 33 -7.20 -7.83 2.00
C PRO A 33 -7.97 -8.74 2.97
N LYS A 34 -8.54 -8.17 4.02
CA LYS A 34 -9.34 -8.91 4.99
C LYS A 34 -10.69 -9.29 4.37
N GLY A 35 -11.20 -10.46 4.74
CA GLY A 35 -12.54 -10.92 4.35
C GLY A 35 -12.67 -11.39 2.91
N ASN A 36 -11.77 -11.04 2.01
CA ASN A 36 -11.83 -11.48 0.62
C ASN A 36 -10.43 -11.63 0.01
N ALA A 37 -10.17 -12.79 -0.56
CA ALA A 37 -8.90 -13.09 -1.23
C ALA A 37 -8.77 -12.49 -2.64
N LYS A 38 -9.82 -11.83 -3.16
CA LYS A 38 -9.80 -11.20 -4.48
C LYS A 38 -9.31 -9.76 -4.37
N GLY A 39 -8.59 -9.30 -5.39
CA GLY A 39 -8.20 -7.91 -5.53
C GLY A 39 -9.39 -6.99 -5.88
N PHE A 40 -9.13 -5.70 -5.89
CA PHE A 40 -10.10 -4.67 -6.27
C PHE A 40 -10.67 -4.96 -7.68
N LEU A 41 -11.99 -4.97 -7.84
CA LEU A 41 -12.69 -5.33 -9.09
C LEU A 41 -12.25 -6.68 -9.68
N GLY A 42 -11.73 -7.61 -8.87
CA GLY A 42 -11.26 -8.92 -9.34
C GLY A 42 -9.85 -8.93 -9.94
N PHE A 43 -9.14 -7.82 -9.96
CA PHE A 43 -7.76 -7.78 -10.45
C PHE A 43 -6.84 -8.74 -9.70
N PRO A 44 -5.83 -9.31 -10.37
CA PRO A 44 -4.89 -10.24 -9.76
C PRO A 44 -4.16 -9.61 -8.57
N LEU A 45 -3.99 -10.40 -7.50
CA LEU A 45 -3.22 -10.02 -6.33
C LEU A 45 -1.75 -10.41 -6.50
N ASN A 46 -0.84 -9.48 -6.22
CA ASN A 46 0.59 -9.76 -6.11
C ASN A 46 1.22 -8.98 -4.96
N LEU A 47 1.62 -9.70 -3.91
CA LEU A 47 2.29 -9.12 -2.75
C LEU A 47 3.82 -9.07 -2.90
N ASP A 48 4.38 -9.64 -3.96
CA ASP A 48 5.81 -9.58 -4.25
C ASP A 48 6.17 -8.33 -5.04
N LEU A 49 6.36 -7.24 -4.31
CA LEU A 49 6.67 -5.94 -4.89
C LEU A 49 8.09 -5.87 -5.50
N ASP A 50 8.97 -6.81 -5.18
CA ASP A 50 10.32 -6.84 -5.75
C ASP A 50 10.30 -7.37 -7.20
N ASN A 51 9.22 -8.09 -7.57
CA ASN A 51 8.99 -8.63 -8.90
C ASN A 51 7.66 -8.10 -9.48
N LEU A 52 7.29 -6.87 -9.14
CA LEU A 52 6.07 -6.26 -9.63
C LEU A 52 6.21 -5.90 -11.11
N ASP A 53 5.38 -6.53 -11.93
CA ASP A 53 5.21 -6.24 -13.34
C ASP A 53 3.76 -5.80 -13.58
N ALA A 54 3.55 -4.49 -13.68
CA ALA A 54 2.25 -3.87 -13.83
C ALA A 54 2.35 -2.52 -14.55
N HIS A 55 1.29 -2.12 -15.24
CA HIS A 55 1.09 -0.74 -15.70
C HIS A 55 0.43 0.11 -14.60
N ILE A 56 -0.49 -0.51 -13.84
CA ILE A 56 -1.17 0.13 -12.71
C ILE A 56 -1.06 -0.80 -11.50
N ALA A 57 -0.62 -0.26 -10.38
CA ALA A 57 -0.55 -0.92 -9.09
C ALA A 57 -1.55 -0.30 -8.12
N ILE A 58 -2.47 -1.10 -7.58
CA ILE A 58 -3.44 -0.67 -6.57
C ILE A 58 -2.89 -1.07 -5.19
N LEU A 59 -2.86 -0.13 -4.26
CA LEU A 59 -2.33 -0.36 -2.91
C LEU A 59 -3.31 0.16 -1.86
N GLY A 60 -3.76 -0.70 -0.98
CA GLY A 60 -4.50 -0.29 0.21
C GLY A 60 -3.57 0.23 1.30
N VAL A 61 -3.94 1.36 1.90
CA VAL A 61 -3.25 1.95 3.05
C VAL A 61 -4.24 2.10 4.20
N PRO A 62 -4.45 1.02 4.99
CA PRO A 62 -5.44 0.97 6.07
C PRO A 62 -4.97 1.83 7.24
N TYR A 63 -5.24 3.12 7.18
CA TYR A 63 -4.85 4.09 8.19
C TYR A 63 -6.05 4.88 8.69
N GLY A 64 -6.11 5.11 9.98
CA GLY A 64 -7.11 5.95 10.62
C GLY A 64 -6.71 6.20 12.07
N LEU A 65 -6.62 7.46 12.46
CA LEU A 65 -6.44 7.87 13.85
C LEU A 65 -7.77 8.32 14.43
N PRO A 66 -8.06 7.96 15.68
CA PRO A 66 -9.21 8.51 16.38
C PRO A 66 -9.16 10.04 16.41
N TYR A 67 -10.30 10.68 16.15
CA TYR A 67 -10.42 12.13 16.24
C TYR A 67 -10.60 12.63 17.66
N TYR A 68 -11.16 11.78 18.53
CA TYR A 68 -11.44 12.11 19.91
C TYR A 68 -10.68 11.22 20.89
N PRO A 69 -10.27 11.75 22.05
CA PRO A 69 -9.50 10.99 23.03
C PRO A 69 -10.23 9.77 23.63
N ASN A 70 -11.54 9.70 23.51
CA ASN A 70 -12.37 8.60 23.99
C ASN A 70 -12.66 7.53 22.91
N GLU A 71 -12.15 7.69 21.71
CA GLU A 71 -12.24 6.70 20.64
C GLU A 71 -11.03 5.77 20.68
N LEU A 72 -11.26 4.47 20.53
CA LEU A 72 -10.18 3.46 20.43
C LEU A 72 -9.72 3.25 18.99
N SER A 73 -10.60 3.47 18.04
CA SER A 73 -10.32 3.34 16.61
C SER A 73 -11.35 4.13 15.80
N ASN A 74 -11.09 4.36 14.52
CA ASN A 74 -12.13 4.80 13.61
C ASN A 74 -12.25 3.79 12.45
N ASP A 75 -13.39 3.82 11.74
CA ASP A 75 -13.70 2.89 10.66
C ASP A 75 -12.91 3.17 9.38
N GLN A 76 -12.26 4.31 9.28
CA GLN A 76 -11.50 4.69 8.08
C GLN A 76 -10.35 3.72 7.79
N SER A 77 -9.79 3.09 8.83
CA SER A 77 -8.75 2.07 8.66
C SER A 77 -9.22 0.81 7.92
N THR A 78 -10.52 0.59 7.83
CA THR A 78 -11.12 -0.55 7.11
C THR A 78 -11.51 -0.21 5.67
N ALA A 79 -11.44 1.06 5.27
CA ALA A 79 -11.90 1.54 3.97
C ALA A 79 -11.30 0.78 2.77
N PRO A 80 -10.00 0.43 2.71
CA PRO A 80 -9.48 -0.34 1.60
C PRO A 80 -10.12 -1.72 1.43
N ASP A 81 -10.46 -2.38 2.52
CA ASP A 81 -11.09 -3.70 2.49
C ASP A 81 -12.58 -3.60 2.12
N ILE A 82 -13.26 -2.59 2.67
CA ILE A 82 -14.67 -2.34 2.37
C ILE A 82 -14.87 -1.97 0.89
N LEU A 83 -14.01 -1.11 0.35
CA LEU A 83 -14.08 -0.74 -1.06
C LEU A 83 -13.87 -1.93 -2.00
N ARG A 84 -12.96 -2.87 -1.63
CA ARG A 84 -12.79 -4.11 -2.40
C ARG A 84 -14.01 -5.00 -2.34
N SER A 85 -14.56 -5.22 -1.14
CA SER A 85 -15.75 -6.06 -0.98
C SER A 85 -16.97 -5.45 -1.68
N SER A 86 -17.22 -4.15 -1.52
CA SER A 86 -18.33 -3.47 -2.17
C SER A 86 -18.23 -3.49 -3.70
N ALA A 87 -17.01 -3.39 -4.24
CA ALA A 87 -16.78 -3.49 -5.68
C ALA A 87 -17.11 -4.89 -6.24
N GLN A 88 -17.00 -5.93 -5.39
CA GLN A 88 -17.37 -7.30 -5.76
C GLN A 88 -18.88 -7.54 -5.61
N ASP A 89 -19.49 -6.97 -4.58
CA ASP A 89 -20.95 -7.07 -4.33
C ASP A 89 -21.74 -6.30 -5.40
N ALA A 90 -21.15 -5.32 -6.05
CA ALA A 90 -21.74 -4.61 -7.20
C ALA A 90 -21.96 -5.53 -8.42
N ALA A 91 -21.64 -6.80 -8.31
CA ALA A 91 -22.04 -7.94 -9.15
C ALA A 91 -21.70 -7.81 -10.65
N TRP A 92 -20.69 -7.07 -10.97
CA TRP A 92 -20.17 -7.03 -12.33
C TRP A 92 -18.94 -7.93 -12.39
N ASP A 93 -19.05 -9.01 -13.15
CA ASP A 93 -17.89 -9.83 -13.45
C ASP A 93 -16.83 -8.99 -14.17
N GLU A 94 -15.56 -9.28 -13.95
CA GLU A 94 -14.41 -8.53 -14.48
C GLU A 94 -14.55 -8.15 -15.97
N PRO A 95 -14.96 -9.04 -16.90
CA PRO A 95 -15.16 -8.69 -18.30
C PRO A 95 -16.19 -7.58 -18.51
N ARG A 96 -17.26 -7.54 -17.73
CA ARG A 96 -18.28 -6.47 -17.86
C ARG A 96 -17.78 -5.14 -17.34
N THR A 97 -17.08 -5.15 -16.23
CA THR A 97 -16.54 -3.91 -15.64
C THR A 97 -15.54 -3.24 -16.58
N LEU A 98 -14.64 -4.01 -17.19
CA LEU A 98 -13.60 -3.47 -18.06
C LEU A 98 -14.07 -3.17 -19.48
N ASN A 99 -15.05 -3.93 -19.98
CA ASN A 99 -15.57 -3.82 -21.35
C ASN A 99 -16.88 -3.03 -21.42
N HIS A 100 -17.35 -2.49 -20.30
CA HIS A 100 -18.51 -1.61 -20.28
C HIS A 100 -18.28 -0.39 -21.18
N PHE A 101 -19.25 -0.09 -22.03
CA PHE A 101 -19.21 1.14 -22.80
C PHE A 101 -19.64 2.32 -21.92
N ASP A 102 -18.74 3.24 -21.74
CA ASP A 102 -18.97 4.47 -21.00
C ASP A 102 -19.32 5.58 -21.98
N TRP A 103 -20.49 6.18 -21.79
CA TRP A 103 -21.01 7.22 -22.71
C TRP A 103 -20.25 8.54 -22.58
N ASP A 104 -19.73 8.84 -21.39
CA ASP A 104 -18.97 10.07 -21.14
C ASP A 104 -17.57 9.96 -21.75
N LEU A 105 -16.97 8.78 -21.69
CA LEU A 105 -15.68 8.49 -22.31
C LEU A 105 -15.80 8.17 -23.80
N GLY A 106 -16.99 7.80 -24.27
CA GLY A 106 -17.22 7.39 -25.66
C GLY A 106 -16.57 6.06 -26.03
N GLY A 107 -16.34 5.17 -25.08
CA GLY A 107 -15.66 3.91 -25.26
C GLY A 107 -15.64 3.03 -24.02
N SER A 108 -14.91 1.93 -24.04
CA SER A 108 -14.67 1.11 -22.86
C SER A 108 -13.58 1.73 -21.99
N LEU A 109 -13.59 1.39 -20.70
CA LEU A 109 -12.63 1.91 -19.71
C LEU A 109 -11.17 1.77 -20.16
N LEU A 110 -10.80 0.64 -20.73
CA LEU A 110 -9.44 0.39 -21.18
C LEU A 110 -9.23 0.57 -22.70
N ASP A 111 -10.32 0.89 -23.42
CA ASP A 111 -10.29 1.13 -24.87
C ASP A 111 -9.52 0.03 -25.65
N ASN A 112 -9.76 -1.24 -25.28
CA ASN A 112 -9.08 -2.43 -25.79
C ASN A 112 -7.53 -2.42 -25.68
N ARG A 113 -6.98 -1.58 -24.82
CA ARG A 113 -5.55 -1.56 -24.52
C ARG A 113 -5.19 -2.70 -23.58
N ASP A 114 -4.04 -3.32 -23.82
CA ASP A 114 -3.45 -4.33 -22.94
C ASP A 114 -2.81 -3.63 -21.72
N ILE A 115 -3.64 -3.28 -20.72
CA ILE A 115 -3.21 -2.64 -19.49
C ILE A 115 -3.23 -3.66 -18.35
N LYS A 116 -2.06 -3.99 -17.84
CA LYS A 116 -1.89 -4.89 -16.72
C LYS A 116 -2.10 -4.15 -15.41
N ILE A 117 -3.19 -4.47 -14.72
CA ILE A 117 -3.56 -3.92 -13.41
C ILE A 117 -3.32 -4.99 -12.35
N ILE A 118 -2.59 -4.65 -11.30
CA ILE A 118 -2.26 -5.56 -10.19
C ILE A 118 -2.68 -4.91 -8.89
N ASP A 119 -3.40 -5.66 -8.05
CA ASP A 119 -3.66 -5.27 -6.67
C ASP A 119 -2.51 -5.78 -5.78
N CYS A 120 -1.84 -4.86 -5.12
CA CYS A 120 -0.70 -5.14 -4.24
C CYS A 120 -1.12 -5.45 -2.79
N GLY A 121 -2.43 -5.61 -2.54
CA GLY A 121 -2.96 -5.81 -1.21
C GLY A 121 -2.92 -4.56 -0.35
N ASN A 122 -2.87 -4.75 0.96
CA ASN A 122 -2.77 -3.66 1.93
C ASN A 122 -1.36 -3.54 2.49
N VAL A 123 -0.93 -2.33 2.80
CA VAL A 123 0.23 -2.11 3.67
C VAL A 123 -0.03 -2.79 5.01
N THR A 124 0.91 -3.62 5.48
CA THR A 124 0.79 -4.26 6.79
C THR A 124 0.66 -3.21 7.89
N ALA A 125 -0.53 -3.11 8.49
CA ALA A 125 -0.84 -2.09 9.48
C ALA A 125 -0.12 -2.34 10.81
N ASP A 126 0.21 -1.26 11.51
CA ASP A 126 0.59 -1.29 12.92
C ASP A 126 -0.15 -0.15 13.65
N PHE A 127 -1.31 -0.47 14.19
CA PHE A 127 -2.17 0.52 14.87
C PHE A 127 -1.62 0.99 16.22
N ARG A 128 -0.57 0.35 16.74
CA ARG A 128 0.09 0.74 17.98
C ARG A 128 1.22 1.74 17.74
N ASP A 129 1.74 1.78 16.51
CA ASP A 129 2.81 2.69 16.12
C ASP A 129 2.49 3.35 14.77
N PRO A 130 1.81 4.51 14.79
CA PRO A 130 1.49 5.25 13.58
C PRO A 130 2.71 5.65 12.75
N ARG A 131 3.86 5.88 13.39
CA ARG A 131 5.11 6.24 12.69
C ARG A 131 5.66 5.06 11.90
N GLU A 132 5.64 3.87 12.50
CA GLU A 132 6.05 2.64 11.80
C GLU A 132 5.07 2.30 10.67
N HIS A 133 3.77 2.55 10.85
CA HIS A 133 2.80 2.37 9.78
C HIS A 133 3.09 3.30 8.59
N TYR A 134 3.32 4.58 8.85
CA TYR A 134 3.73 5.53 7.81
C TYR A 134 5.02 5.12 7.11
N ARG A 135 6.02 4.70 7.88
CA ARG A 135 7.29 4.22 7.33
C ARG A 135 7.11 3.03 6.40
N ARG A 136 6.21 2.09 6.75
CA ARG A 136 5.87 0.95 5.87
C ARG A 136 5.16 1.39 4.61
N ALA A 137 4.19 2.29 4.72
CA ALA A 137 3.48 2.83 3.56
C ALA A 137 4.43 3.55 2.60
N GLU A 138 5.35 4.37 3.13
CA GLU A 138 6.39 5.02 2.35
C GLU A 138 7.31 4.00 1.66
N GLU A 139 7.77 2.96 2.37
CA GLU A 139 8.65 1.92 1.82
C GLU A 139 7.95 1.15 0.68
N VAL A 140 6.66 0.80 0.85
CA VAL A 140 5.87 0.13 -0.18
C VAL A 140 5.66 1.02 -1.39
N ALA A 141 5.23 2.27 -1.19
CA ALA A 141 5.04 3.22 -2.28
C ALA A 141 6.33 3.46 -3.07
N ARG A 142 7.47 3.58 -2.38
CA ARG A 142 8.79 3.72 -3.01
C ARG A 142 9.14 2.52 -3.88
N LYS A 143 8.80 1.29 -3.45
CA LYS A 143 8.99 0.09 -4.28
C LYS A 143 8.17 0.16 -5.57
N VAL A 144 6.91 0.60 -5.49
CA VAL A 144 6.06 0.78 -6.68
C VAL A 144 6.61 1.88 -7.58
N PHE A 145 7.00 3.04 -7.03
CA PHE A 145 7.58 4.13 -7.81
C PHE A 145 8.92 3.79 -8.47
N ASN A 146 9.62 2.78 -7.99
CA ASN A 146 10.84 2.26 -8.62
C ASN A 146 10.55 1.32 -9.80
N THR A 147 9.29 1.00 -10.05
CA THR A 147 8.83 0.31 -11.26
C THR A 147 8.31 1.34 -12.28
N ASN A 148 7.78 0.85 -13.39
CA ASN A 148 7.09 1.71 -14.37
C ASN A 148 5.58 1.83 -14.09
N ALA A 149 5.09 1.26 -12.99
CA ALA A 149 3.68 1.26 -12.67
C ALA A 149 3.19 2.62 -12.14
N THR A 150 1.99 3.00 -12.55
CA THR A 150 1.24 4.08 -11.90
C THR A 150 0.66 3.55 -10.59
N LEU A 151 0.93 4.22 -9.47
CA LEU A 151 0.36 3.87 -8.18
C LEU A 151 -1.03 4.51 -8.02
N ILE A 152 -2.02 3.68 -7.67
CA ILE A 152 -3.31 4.10 -7.13
C ILE A 152 -3.34 3.66 -5.67
N SER A 153 -3.28 4.61 -4.73
CA SER A 153 -3.41 4.32 -3.30
C SER A 153 -4.85 4.52 -2.84
N VAL A 154 -5.37 3.51 -2.15
CA VAL A 154 -6.72 3.51 -1.57
C VAL A 154 -6.58 3.59 -0.06
N GLY A 155 -6.95 4.68 0.52
CA GLY A 155 -6.80 4.91 1.93
C GLY A 155 -8.05 4.65 2.73
N GLY A 156 -7.85 4.85 3.91
CA GLY A 156 -7.99 5.32 5.20
C GLY A 156 -8.35 6.80 5.28
N ASP A 157 -7.84 7.43 6.29
CA ASP A 157 -8.04 8.85 6.48
C ASP A 157 -7.16 9.71 5.55
N HIS A 158 -7.37 11.03 5.63
CA HIS A 158 -6.63 11.99 4.79
C HIS A 158 -5.14 12.16 5.20
N GLY A 159 -4.64 11.37 6.13
CA GLY A 159 -3.20 11.29 6.45
C GLY A 159 -2.38 10.45 5.48
N ILE A 160 -3.03 9.59 4.67
CA ILE A 160 -2.30 8.67 3.79
C ILE A 160 -1.51 9.36 2.66
N PRO A 161 -1.86 10.52 2.10
CA PRO A 161 -1.01 11.22 1.15
C PRO A 161 0.39 11.50 1.68
N ILE A 162 0.56 11.70 2.99
CA ILE A 162 1.85 12.05 3.60
C ILE A 162 2.94 11.00 3.30
N PRO A 163 2.79 9.71 3.65
CA PRO A 163 3.80 8.70 3.34
C PRO A 163 3.96 8.45 1.84
N ILE A 164 2.88 8.58 1.06
CA ILE A 164 2.95 8.42 -0.40
C ILE A 164 3.79 9.54 -1.03
N MET A 165 3.54 10.79 -0.65
CA MET A 165 4.31 11.93 -1.14
C MET A 165 5.80 11.87 -0.73
N ARG A 166 6.10 11.40 0.47
CA ARG A 166 7.49 11.18 0.93
C ARG A 166 8.22 10.09 0.15
N ALA A 167 7.49 9.18 -0.47
CA ALA A 167 8.06 8.12 -1.30
C ALA A 167 8.45 8.60 -2.70
N LEU A 168 7.99 9.77 -3.14
CA LEU A 168 8.27 10.29 -4.48
C LEU A 168 9.78 10.53 -4.67
N PRO A 169 10.29 10.32 -5.89
CA PRO A 169 11.70 10.58 -6.20
C PRO A 169 12.04 12.07 -6.08
N GLU A 170 13.07 12.41 -5.33
CA GLU A 170 13.49 13.80 -5.08
C GLU A 170 13.94 14.57 -6.34
N ASN A 171 14.37 13.85 -7.36
CA ASN A 171 14.93 14.44 -8.59
C ASN A 171 13.90 14.67 -9.71
N LYS A 172 12.61 14.46 -9.43
CA LYS A 172 11.54 14.67 -10.41
C LYS A 172 10.78 15.96 -10.08
N SER A 173 10.46 16.71 -11.12
CA SER A 173 9.50 17.81 -11.02
C SER A 173 8.10 17.21 -10.93
N ILE A 174 7.35 17.58 -9.91
CA ILE A 174 6.04 17.02 -9.60
C ILE A 174 5.01 18.14 -9.55
N ILE A 175 3.86 17.92 -10.17
CA ILE A 175 2.69 18.77 -10.02
C ILE A 175 1.70 18.03 -9.14
N LEU A 176 1.26 18.66 -8.05
CA LEU A 176 0.20 18.15 -7.18
C LEU A 176 -1.12 18.79 -7.56
N ILE A 177 -2.12 17.96 -7.84
CA ILE A 177 -3.51 18.40 -8.03
C ILE A 177 -4.32 17.78 -6.90
N GLN A 178 -4.94 18.62 -6.08
CA GLN A 178 -5.85 18.21 -5.01
C GLN A 178 -7.28 18.47 -5.44
N VAL A 179 -8.13 17.44 -5.35
CA VAL A 179 -9.58 17.55 -5.56
C VAL A 179 -10.23 17.17 -4.23
N ASP A 180 -10.67 18.16 -3.49
CA ASP A 180 -11.19 18.04 -2.13
C ASP A 180 -12.28 19.08 -1.87
N ALA A 181 -13.22 18.75 -1.00
CA ALA A 181 -14.25 19.69 -0.53
C ALA A 181 -13.69 20.73 0.46
N HIS A 182 -12.54 20.47 1.06
CA HIS A 182 -11.88 21.31 2.04
C HIS A 182 -10.48 21.70 1.56
N MET A 183 -10.01 22.83 1.99
CA MET A 183 -8.66 23.29 1.63
C MET A 183 -7.56 22.61 2.44
N ASP A 184 -7.90 21.99 3.56
CA ASP A 184 -7.00 21.34 4.54
C ASP A 184 -5.81 22.21 4.97
N TRP A 185 -5.94 23.50 4.78
CA TRP A 185 -4.93 24.48 5.14
C TRP A 185 -5.06 24.79 6.63
N ARG A 186 -3.98 24.57 7.36
CA ARG A 186 -3.83 25.01 8.74
C ARG A 186 -2.53 25.78 8.87
N ASP A 187 -2.63 26.93 9.55
CA ASP A 187 -1.49 27.76 9.92
C ASP A 187 -0.64 27.05 10.99
#